data_69852b6544f5b8d14ecce3809fd312a5
#
_entry.id   69852b6544f5b8d14ecce3809fd312a5
#
_cell.length_a   1.000
_cell.length_b   1.000
_cell.length_c   1.000
_cell.angle_alpha   90.00
_cell.angle_beta   90.00
_cell.angle_gamma   90.00
#
_symmetry.space_group_name_H-M   'P 1'
#
loop_
_entity.id
_entity.type
_entity.pdbx_description
1 polymer ?
#
loop_
_entity_poly.entity_id
_entity_poly.type
_entity_poly.pdbx_seq_one_letter_code
_entity_poly.pdbx_strand_id
1 'polypeptide(L)'
;MELLFKDLPPHLKEEVIENNRDINVDNDSWHDYVVEDFEHELNKIGVGKVKVSYSGFWSQGDGASFTGTVEDNTKFIRDALGLTAYPQEAIDCLVIDFTRNSSRYAHENTCDTEVEIDHEDGGGAEFTIGGGPGFEITRTLEEIADHVQEKAEEWRLSKCGELYKNLEEEYEGLRTDETVADTLEANEYTYEVDEDGNLVD
;
A
#
# COMPACT_ATOMS: atom_id res chain seq x y z
N MET A 1 -15.28 25.96 35.39
CA MET A 1 -16.17 26.55 34.35
C MET A 1 -15.99 25.71 33.10
N GLU A 2 -17.08 25.32 32.45
CA GLU A 2 -17.00 24.50 31.22
C GLU A 2 -16.98 25.41 29.98
N LEU A 3 -16.01 25.18 29.11
CA LEU A 3 -15.80 25.94 27.86
C LEU A 3 -15.70 25.00 26.66
N LEU A 4 -16.23 25.40 25.52
CA LEU A 4 -15.97 24.73 24.24
C LEU A 4 -14.52 24.92 23.84
N PHE A 5 -13.92 23.94 23.13
CA PHE A 5 -12.55 24.05 22.62
C PHE A 5 -12.30 25.38 21.90
N LYS A 6 -13.20 25.81 21.01
CA LYS A 6 -13.08 27.06 20.27
C LYS A 6 -12.96 28.29 21.15
N ASP A 7 -13.53 28.28 22.37
CA ASP A 7 -13.60 29.39 23.34
C ASP A 7 -12.45 29.37 24.35
N LEU A 8 -11.58 28.33 24.31
CA LEU A 8 -10.41 28.24 25.16
C LEU A 8 -9.35 29.31 24.80
N PRO A 9 -8.61 29.83 25.80
CA PRO A 9 -7.44 30.66 25.55
C PRO A 9 -6.36 29.89 24.75
N PRO A 10 -5.50 30.60 23.96
CA PRO A 10 -4.54 29.93 23.07
C PRO A 10 -3.63 28.89 23.75
N HIS A 11 -3.12 29.18 24.95
CA HIS A 11 -2.22 28.26 25.66
C HIS A 11 -2.92 26.97 26.09
N LEU A 12 -4.21 27.02 26.43
CA LEU A 12 -5.00 25.82 26.75
C LEU A 12 -5.36 25.05 25.49
N LYS A 13 -5.56 25.73 24.35
CA LYS A 13 -5.76 25.06 23.06
C LYS A 13 -4.56 24.21 22.68
N GLU A 14 -3.34 24.73 22.83
CA GLU A 14 -2.11 24.01 22.56
C GLU A 14 -1.99 22.76 23.46
N GLU A 15 -2.29 22.89 24.73
CA GLU A 15 -2.28 21.75 25.67
C GLU A 15 -3.33 20.71 25.34
N VAL A 16 -4.56 21.13 25.02
CA VAL A 16 -5.65 20.23 24.62
C VAL A 16 -5.32 19.50 23.31
N ILE A 17 -4.76 20.19 22.32
CA ILE A 17 -4.34 19.57 21.05
C ILE A 17 -3.29 18.49 21.33
N GLU A 18 -2.28 18.79 22.16
CA GLU A 18 -1.23 17.82 22.47
C GLU A 18 -1.79 16.59 23.20
N ASN A 19 -2.70 16.78 24.14
CA ASN A 19 -3.36 15.70 24.90
C ASN A 19 -4.31 14.85 24.04
N ASN A 20 -4.77 15.39 22.89
CA ASN A 20 -5.65 14.71 21.95
C ASN A 20 -4.99 14.42 20.60
N ARG A 21 -3.66 14.38 20.55
CA ARG A 21 -2.86 14.22 19.32
C ARG A 21 -3.30 13.02 18.47
N ASP A 22 -3.74 11.96 19.10
CA ASP A 22 -4.10 10.70 18.45
C ASP A 22 -5.61 10.54 18.18
N ILE A 23 -6.45 11.56 18.50
CA ILE A 23 -7.92 11.48 18.41
C ILE A 23 -8.45 10.97 17.06
N ASN A 24 -7.75 11.28 15.96
CA ASN A 24 -8.15 10.88 14.62
C ASN A 24 -7.58 9.52 14.19
N VAL A 25 -6.61 8.98 14.94
CA VAL A 25 -5.92 7.72 14.60
C VAL A 25 -6.12 6.62 15.66
N ASP A 26 -6.84 6.91 16.74
CA ASP A 26 -7.18 5.94 17.80
C ASP A 26 -8.19 4.87 17.36
N ASN A 27 -8.79 5.04 16.17
CA ASN A 27 -9.71 4.06 15.60
C ASN A 27 -9.04 3.25 14.49
N ASP A 28 -9.46 2.01 14.30
CA ASP A 28 -8.89 1.08 13.32
C ASP A 28 -9.22 1.43 11.86
N SER A 29 -10.01 2.48 11.60
CA SER A 29 -10.47 2.86 10.26
C SER A 29 -9.80 4.10 9.67
N TRP A 30 -8.84 4.70 10.36
CA TRP A 30 -8.16 5.91 9.90
C TRP A 30 -7.45 5.72 8.54
N HIS A 31 -7.02 4.50 8.25
CA HIS A 31 -6.28 4.14 7.03
C HIS A 31 -7.14 3.55 5.91
N ASP A 32 -8.44 3.35 6.13
CA ASP A 32 -9.33 2.66 5.19
C ASP A 32 -9.29 3.28 3.79
N TYR A 33 -9.29 4.62 3.71
CA TYR A 33 -9.23 5.33 2.43
C TYR A 33 -7.93 5.03 1.65
N VAL A 34 -6.79 5.02 2.33
CA VAL A 34 -5.48 4.73 1.71
C VAL A 34 -5.45 3.29 1.19
N VAL A 35 -5.99 2.35 1.97
CA VAL A 35 -6.06 0.94 1.59
C VAL A 35 -7.01 0.74 0.41
N GLU A 36 -8.21 1.31 0.44
CA GLU A 36 -9.19 1.21 -0.65
C GLU A 36 -8.66 1.81 -1.96
N ASP A 37 -7.98 2.95 -1.90
CA ASP A 37 -7.38 3.58 -3.09
C ASP A 37 -6.26 2.72 -3.65
N PHE A 38 -5.39 2.17 -2.81
CA PHE A 38 -4.34 1.25 -3.21
C PHE A 38 -4.90 -0.02 -3.87
N GLU A 39 -5.90 -0.66 -3.26
CA GLU A 39 -6.60 -1.82 -3.83
C GLU A 39 -7.22 -1.49 -5.19
N HIS A 40 -7.84 -0.31 -5.30
CA HIS A 40 -8.44 0.15 -6.55
C HIS A 40 -7.39 0.36 -7.66
N GLU A 41 -6.24 0.94 -7.33
CA GLU A 41 -5.13 1.10 -8.29
C GLU A 41 -4.59 -0.25 -8.77
N LEU A 42 -4.40 -1.22 -7.87
CA LEU A 42 -3.95 -2.55 -8.23
C LEU A 42 -4.97 -3.29 -9.10
N ASN A 43 -6.26 -3.16 -8.82
CA ASN A 43 -7.32 -3.74 -9.64
C ASN A 43 -7.33 -3.16 -11.08
N LYS A 44 -7.02 -1.87 -11.26
CA LYS A 44 -6.92 -1.26 -12.60
C LYS A 44 -5.86 -1.90 -13.49
N ILE A 45 -4.82 -2.44 -12.91
CA ILE A 45 -3.72 -3.10 -13.63
C ILE A 45 -3.81 -4.64 -13.60
N GLY A 46 -4.95 -5.18 -13.19
CA GLY A 46 -5.25 -6.61 -13.25
C GLY A 46 -4.83 -7.42 -12.02
N VAL A 47 -4.45 -6.79 -10.92
CA VAL A 47 -4.18 -7.47 -9.64
C VAL A 47 -5.41 -7.44 -8.77
N GLY A 48 -5.98 -8.60 -8.46
CA GLY A 48 -7.17 -8.77 -7.62
C GLY A 48 -6.89 -9.44 -6.30
N LYS A 49 -7.95 -9.58 -5.47
CA LYS A 49 -7.88 -10.21 -4.13
C LYS A 49 -6.83 -9.61 -3.22
N VAL A 50 -6.58 -8.33 -3.36
CA VAL A 50 -5.57 -7.61 -2.61
C VAL A 50 -5.90 -7.62 -1.12
N LYS A 51 -4.88 -7.85 -0.29
CA LYS A 51 -4.95 -7.69 1.17
C LYS A 51 -3.71 -6.98 1.64
N VAL A 52 -3.91 -5.82 2.23
CA VAL A 52 -2.85 -4.99 2.80
C VAL A 52 -2.51 -5.46 4.22
N SER A 53 -1.24 -5.36 4.56
CA SER A 53 -0.71 -5.50 5.93
C SER A 53 0.35 -4.43 6.13
N TYR A 54 0.31 -3.75 7.27
CA TYR A 54 1.32 -2.76 7.64
C TYR A 54 1.59 -2.82 9.15
N SER A 55 2.69 -2.20 9.57
CA SER A 55 3.06 -2.02 10.97
C SER A 55 3.73 -0.65 11.11
N GLY A 56 3.50 0.04 12.20
CA GLY A 56 4.08 1.31 12.65
C GLY A 56 4.84 2.18 11.65
N PHE A 57 5.44 3.28 12.14
CA PHE A 57 6.16 4.21 11.25
C PHE A 57 7.56 4.61 11.77
N TRP A 58 7.97 4.12 12.96
CA TRP A 58 9.20 4.62 13.59
C TRP A 58 10.06 3.52 14.24
N SER A 59 9.73 2.26 14.01
CA SER A 59 10.44 1.14 14.60
C SER A 59 11.17 0.32 13.54
N GLN A 60 12.25 -0.34 13.94
CA GLN A 60 12.91 -1.29 13.06
C GLN A 60 11.98 -2.47 12.73
N GLY A 61 11.73 -2.68 11.45
CA GLY A 61 10.81 -3.71 10.95
C GLY A 61 9.41 -3.19 10.65
N ASP A 62 9.18 -1.88 10.78
CA ASP A 62 7.99 -1.22 10.27
C ASP A 62 8.00 -1.20 8.74
N GLY A 63 6.82 -1.17 8.15
CA GLY A 63 6.65 -1.20 6.72
C GLY A 63 5.24 -1.56 6.31
N ALA A 64 5.04 -1.74 5.01
CA ALA A 64 3.80 -2.24 4.45
C ALA A 64 4.07 -3.34 3.42
N SER A 65 3.13 -4.23 3.27
CA SER A 65 3.11 -5.28 2.26
C SER A 65 1.69 -5.58 1.81
N PHE A 66 1.55 -6.25 0.70
CA PHE A 66 0.26 -6.73 0.23
C PHE A 66 0.37 -8.14 -0.34
N THR A 67 -0.73 -8.86 -0.33
CA THR A 67 -0.92 -10.11 -1.07
C THR A 67 -1.99 -9.91 -2.13
N GLY A 68 -1.99 -10.74 -3.18
CA GLY A 68 -2.97 -10.66 -4.25
C GLY A 68 -2.67 -11.66 -5.37
N THR A 69 -3.57 -11.76 -6.33
CA THR A 69 -3.45 -12.62 -7.51
C THR A 69 -3.57 -11.78 -8.76
N VAL A 70 -2.73 -11.98 -9.75
CA VAL A 70 -2.90 -11.35 -11.06
C VAL A 70 -4.04 -12.06 -11.80
N GLU A 71 -5.16 -11.37 -11.98
CA GLU A 71 -6.37 -11.86 -12.66
C GLU A 71 -6.38 -11.47 -14.17
N ASP A 72 -5.58 -10.50 -14.56
CA ASP A 72 -5.38 -10.07 -15.95
C ASP A 72 -3.88 -9.94 -16.25
N ASN A 73 -3.26 -11.06 -16.64
CA ASN A 73 -1.83 -11.14 -16.99
C ASN A 73 -1.42 -10.13 -18.07
N THR A 74 -2.30 -9.89 -19.04
CA THR A 74 -1.99 -8.98 -20.14
C THR A 74 -1.82 -7.55 -19.66
N LYS A 75 -2.76 -7.09 -18.84
CA LYS A 75 -2.65 -5.77 -18.22
C LYS A 75 -1.43 -5.67 -17.32
N PHE A 76 -1.27 -6.64 -16.41
CA PHE A 76 -0.17 -6.60 -15.45
C PHE A 76 1.19 -6.60 -16.16
N ILE A 77 1.44 -7.57 -17.04
CA ILE A 77 2.74 -7.74 -17.70
C ILE A 77 3.04 -6.56 -18.64
N ARG A 78 2.04 -6.05 -19.39
CA ARG A 78 2.26 -4.97 -20.36
C ARG A 78 2.21 -3.59 -19.74
N ASP A 79 1.20 -3.30 -18.94
CA ASP A 79 0.95 -1.95 -18.42
C ASP A 79 1.73 -1.67 -17.13
N ALA A 80 1.80 -2.63 -16.20
CA ALA A 80 2.50 -2.44 -14.94
C ALA A 80 4.01 -2.73 -15.05
N LEU A 81 4.40 -3.82 -15.74
CA LEU A 81 5.81 -4.19 -15.89
C LEU A 81 6.48 -3.62 -17.16
N GLY A 82 5.70 -3.06 -18.09
CA GLY A 82 6.22 -2.52 -19.36
C GLY A 82 6.74 -3.56 -20.35
N LEU A 83 6.42 -4.84 -20.15
CA LEU A 83 6.92 -5.96 -20.95
C LEU A 83 6.03 -6.21 -22.18
N THR A 84 6.00 -5.25 -23.10
CA THR A 84 5.09 -5.26 -24.26
C THR A 84 5.50 -6.20 -25.40
N ALA A 85 6.74 -6.70 -25.38
CA ALA A 85 7.29 -7.50 -26.49
C ALA A 85 6.91 -8.99 -26.42
N TYR A 86 6.38 -9.46 -25.30
CA TYR A 86 6.00 -10.86 -25.14
C TYR A 86 4.72 -11.20 -25.91
N PRO A 87 4.67 -12.34 -26.63
CA PRO A 87 3.47 -12.80 -27.30
C PRO A 87 2.38 -13.18 -26.29
N GLN A 88 1.12 -13.02 -26.71
CA GLN A 88 -0.03 -13.28 -25.83
C GLN A 88 -0.07 -14.72 -25.33
N GLU A 89 0.29 -15.65 -26.19
CA GLU A 89 0.31 -17.08 -25.91
C GLU A 89 1.28 -17.42 -24.77
N ALA A 90 2.42 -16.72 -24.67
CA ALA A 90 3.34 -16.90 -23.54
C ALA A 90 2.80 -16.26 -22.25
N ILE A 91 2.19 -15.09 -22.37
CA ILE A 91 1.57 -14.39 -21.22
C ILE A 91 0.45 -15.23 -20.60
N ASP A 92 -0.38 -15.86 -21.44
CA ASP A 92 -1.53 -16.67 -21.00
C ASP A 92 -1.11 -17.97 -20.27
N CYS A 93 0.15 -18.38 -20.42
CA CYS A 93 0.70 -19.55 -19.72
C CYS A 93 1.26 -19.25 -18.33
N LEU A 94 1.22 -18.01 -17.86
CA LEU A 94 1.77 -17.63 -16.56
C LEU A 94 0.68 -17.48 -15.51
N VAL A 95 0.97 -17.90 -14.29
CA VAL A 95 0.16 -17.64 -13.09
C VAL A 95 1.05 -16.83 -12.15
N ILE A 96 0.56 -15.68 -11.71
CA ILE A 96 1.34 -14.74 -10.91
C ILE A 96 0.60 -14.43 -9.62
N ASP A 97 1.22 -14.73 -8.50
CA ASP A 97 0.69 -14.50 -7.16
C ASP A 97 1.67 -13.71 -6.30
N PHE A 98 1.11 -12.87 -5.43
CA PHE A 98 1.82 -12.22 -4.34
C PHE A 98 1.38 -12.87 -3.04
N THR A 99 2.29 -13.62 -2.42
CA THR A 99 1.97 -14.47 -1.28
C THR A 99 2.67 -14.00 -0.01
N ARG A 100 2.07 -14.28 1.16
CA ARG A 100 2.69 -13.96 2.43
C ARG A 100 3.63 -15.08 2.84
N ASN A 101 4.86 -14.74 3.17
CA ASN A 101 5.81 -15.69 3.75
C ASN A 101 5.60 -15.89 5.26
N SER A 102 6.44 -16.69 5.89
CA SER A 102 6.33 -17.06 7.30
C SER A 102 6.73 -15.94 8.29
N SER A 103 7.10 -14.76 7.82
CA SER A 103 7.48 -13.64 8.68
C SER A 103 6.30 -13.13 9.51
N ARG A 104 6.58 -12.75 10.75
CA ARG A 104 5.61 -12.12 11.65
C ARG A 104 5.46 -10.61 11.43
N TYR A 105 6.39 -10.00 10.69
CA TYR A 105 6.39 -8.57 10.42
C TYR A 105 5.50 -8.23 9.21
N ALA A 106 5.21 -6.97 9.00
CA ALA A 106 4.39 -6.48 7.90
C ALA A 106 5.15 -5.42 7.10
N HIS A 107 6.27 -5.81 6.48
CA HIS A 107 7.08 -4.95 5.60
C HIS A 107 7.28 -5.65 4.25
N GLU A 108 7.92 -4.98 3.30
CA GLU A 108 8.06 -5.43 1.90
C GLU A 108 8.68 -6.83 1.74
N ASN A 109 9.54 -7.25 2.68
CA ASN A 109 10.18 -8.58 2.64
C ASN A 109 9.32 -9.69 3.30
N THR A 110 8.07 -9.42 3.63
CA THR A 110 7.12 -10.41 4.19
C THR A 110 6.12 -10.93 3.19
N CYS A 111 6.26 -10.50 1.94
CA CYS A 111 5.52 -10.96 0.80
C CYS A 111 6.49 -11.38 -0.29
N ASP A 112 6.25 -12.51 -0.91
CA ASP A 112 7.00 -13.07 -2.01
C ASP A 112 6.20 -12.94 -3.31
N THR A 113 6.92 -12.85 -4.43
CA THR A 113 6.32 -12.93 -5.77
C THR A 113 6.52 -14.34 -6.29
N GLU A 114 5.47 -14.98 -6.75
CA GLU A 114 5.50 -16.33 -7.31
C GLU A 114 4.98 -16.28 -8.76
N VAL A 115 5.79 -16.79 -9.71
CA VAL A 115 5.39 -16.94 -11.10
C VAL A 115 5.49 -18.42 -11.46
N GLU A 116 4.34 -19.02 -11.71
CA GLU A 116 4.23 -20.42 -12.11
C GLU A 116 3.90 -20.53 -13.61
N ILE A 117 4.24 -21.66 -14.22
CA ILE A 117 3.97 -21.97 -15.62
C ILE A 117 2.84 -22.97 -15.70
N ASP A 118 1.74 -22.57 -16.34
CA ASP A 118 0.60 -23.43 -16.66
C ASP A 118 0.59 -23.73 -18.17
N HIS A 119 1.42 -24.70 -18.59
CA HIS A 119 1.54 -25.13 -19.97
C HIS A 119 1.82 -26.64 -20.06
N GLU A 120 1.22 -27.34 -21.05
CA GLU A 120 1.34 -28.80 -21.22
C GLU A 120 2.80 -29.27 -21.40
N ASP A 121 3.60 -28.50 -22.13
CA ASP A 121 5.04 -28.75 -22.36
C ASP A 121 5.93 -28.17 -21.24
N GLY A 122 5.34 -27.61 -20.18
CA GLY A 122 6.06 -26.94 -19.12
C GLY A 122 6.88 -25.76 -19.63
N GLY A 123 8.00 -25.45 -18.94
CA GLY A 123 8.87 -24.31 -19.24
C GLY A 123 9.66 -24.41 -20.54
N GLY A 124 9.67 -25.59 -21.21
CA GLY A 124 10.43 -25.84 -22.43
C GLY A 124 9.79 -25.29 -23.73
N ALA A 125 8.53 -24.84 -23.68
CA ALA A 125 7.87 -24.23 -24.85
C ALA A 125 8.63 -22.97 -25.31
N GLU A 126 8.86 -22.86 -26.64
CA GLU A 126 9.63 -21.76 -27.21
C GLU A 126 8.71 -20.72 -27.87
N PHE A 127 9.01 -19.44 -27.63
CA PHE A 127 8.28 -18.31 -28.18
C PHE A 127 9.22 -17.31 -28.85
N THR A 128 8.78 -16.80 -29.99
CA THR A 128 9.51 -15.76 -30.74
C THR A 128 9.08 -14.39 -30.24
N ILE A 129 10.03 -13.61 -29.73
CA ILE A 129 9.83 -12.25 -29.25
C ILE A 129 10.31 -11.31 -30.35
N GLY A 130 9.41 -10.52 -30.93
CA GLY A 130 9.70 -9.57 -31.99
C GLY A 130 9.98 -8.17 -31.47
N GLY A 131 11.14 -7.60 -31.82
CA GLY A 131 11.52 -6.20 -31.49
C GLY A 131 11.47 -5.23 -32.67
N GLY A 132 10.99 -5.65 -33.85
CA GLY A 132 10.95 -4.86 -35.08
C GLY A 132 11.58 -5.59 -36.27
N PRO A 133 11.58 -5.00 -37.48
CA PRO A 133 12.07 -5.66 -38.70
C PRO A 133 13.51 -6.14 -38.55
N GLY A 134 13.71 -7.47 -38.54
CA GLY A 134 15.02 -8.10 -38.49
C GLY A 134 15.59 -8.38 -37.10
N PHE A 135 14.81 -8.23 -36.06
CA PHE A 135 15.20 -8.56 -34.70
C PHE A 135 14.16 -9.50 -34.04
N GLU A 136 14.40 -10.79 -34.22
CA GLU A 136 13.61 -11.85 -33.58
C GLU A 136 14.53 -12.61 -32.62
N ILE A 137 14.07 -12.79 -31.38
CA ILE A 137 14.76 -13.59 -30.36
C ILE A 137 13.79 -14.70 -29.93
N THR A 138 14.23 -15.94 -29.99
CA THR A 138 13.49 -17.06 -29.40
C THR A 138 13.88 -17.21 -27.92
N ARG A 139 12.90 -17.33 -27.09
CA ARG A 139 13.06 -17.64 -25.66
C ARG A 139 12.15 -18.79 -25.24
N THR A 140 12.62 -19.57 -24.30
CA THR A 140 11.77 -20.57 -23.62
C THR A 140 10.78 -19.89 -22.70
N LEU A 141 9.68 -20.56 -22.40
CA LEU A 141 8.68 -20.06 -21.43
C LEU A 141 9.30 -19.89 -20.05
N GLU A 142 10.26 -20.75 -19.67
CA GLU A 142 11.01 -20.62 -18.42
C GLU A 142 11.81 -19.30 -18.37
N GLU A 143 12.54 -18.95 -19.42
CA GLU A 143 13.27 -17.66 -19.52
C GLU A 143 12.33 -16.46 -19.47
N ILE A 144 11.13 -16.58 -20.00
CA ILE A 144 10.09 -15.54 -19.93
C ILE A 144 9.55 -15.42 -18.52
N ALA A 145 9.23 -16.55 -17.87
CA ALA A 145 8.74 -16.59 -16.50
C ALA A 145 9.76 -16.01 -15.52
N ASP A 146 11.03 -16.38 -15.65
CA ASP A 146 12.13 -15.84 -14.82
C ASP A 146 12.24 -14.32 -14.94
N HIS A 147 12.16 -13.79 -16.17
CA HIS A 147 12.22 -12.34 -16.38
C HIS A 147 10.96 -11.63 -15.85
N VAL A 148 9.78 -12.23 -16.00
CA VAL A 148 8.54 -11.70 -15.41
C VAL A 148 8.63 -11.72 -13.89
N GLN A 149 9.14 -12.81 -13.30
CA GLN A 149 9.41 -12.93 -11.86
C GLN A 149 10.27 -11.78 -11.34
N GLU A 150 11.43 -11.53 -11.97
CA GLU A 150 12.34 -10.45 -11.60
C GLU A 150 11.63 -9.08 -11.64
N LYS A 151 10.92 -8.78 -12.74
CA LYS A 151 10.24 -7.51 -12.91
C LYS A 151 9.03 -7.34 -11.99
N ALA A 152 8.28 -8.39 -11.74
CA ALA A 152 7.17 -8.39 -10.79
C ALA A 152 7.65 -8.17 -9.35
N GLU A 153 8.79 -8.76 -8.98
CA GLU A 153 9.42 -8.55 -7.67
C GLU A 153 9.88 -7.08 -7.48
N GLU A 154 10.58 -6.50 -8.46
CA GLU A 154 10.98 -5.09 -8.43
C GLU A 154 9.77 -4.17 -8.29
N TRP A 155 8.72 -4.45 -9.07
CA TRP A 155 7.46 -3.70 -9.05
C TRP A 155 6.75 -3.82 -7.69
N ARG A 156 6.64 -5.03 -7.13
CA ARG A 156 6.03 -5.28 -5.82
C ARG A 156 6.74 -4.50 -4.72
N LEU A 157 8.08 -4.55 -4.69
CA LEU A 157 8.87 -3.81 -3.71
C LEU A 157 8.62 -2.30 -3.79
N SER A 158 8.55 -1.75 -5.01
CA SER A 158 8.20 -0.34 -5.22
C SER A 158 6.81 -0.01 -4.69
N LYS A 159 5.81 -0.88 -4.97
CA LYS A 159 4.44 -0.67 -4.50
C LYS A 159 4.29 -0.79 -2.98
N CYS A 160 5.02 -1.68 -2.34
CA CYS A 160 5.07 -1.74 -0.88
C CYS A 160 5.64 -0.44 -0.28
N GLY A 161 6.68 0.13 -0.88
CA GLY A 161 7.25 1.41 -0.46
C GLY A 161 6.28 2.60 -0.66
N GLU A 162 5.57 2.65 -1.79
CA GLU A 162 4.53 3.65 -2.05
C GLU A 162 3.38 3.55 -1.03
N LEU A 163 2.89 2.34 -0.79
CA LEU A 163 1.83 2.09 0.20
C LEU A 163 2.25 2.54 1.59
N TYR A 164 3.46 2.15 2.03
CA TYR A 164 3.98 2.55 3.34
C TYR A 164 4.06 4.06 3.50
N LYS A 165 4.59 4.75 2.48
CA LYS A 165 4.69 6.20 2.47
C LYS A 165 3.32 6.89 2.53
N ASN A 166 2.33 6.39 1.78
CA ASN A 166 0.99 6.95 1.78
C ASN A 166 0.30 6.77 3.14
N LEU A 167 0.49 5.62 3.80
CA LEU A 167 0.00 5.36 5.16
C LEU A 167 0.67 6.29 6.19
N GLU A 168 1.99 6.51 6.09
CA GLU A 168 2.73 7.42 6.96
C GLU A 168 2.26 8.86 6.80
N GLU A 169 2.13 9.34 5.55
CA GLU A 169 1.65 10.68 5.24
C GLU A 169 0.22 10.94 5.74
N GLU A 170 -0.68 9.96 5.62
CA GLU A 170 -2.04 10.04 6.16
C GLU A 170 -2.02 10.10 7.69
N TYR A 171 -1.27 9.20 8.33
CA TYR A 171 -1.13 9.15 9.78
C TYR A 171 -0.60 10.46 10.35
N GLU A 172 0.47 11.02 9.75
CA GLU A 172 1.03 12.30 10.18
C GLU A 172 0.05 13.47 9.90
N GLY A 173 -0.65 13.45 8.77
CA GLY A 173 -1.65 14.46 8.41
C GLY A 173 -2.80 14.53 9.41
N LEU A 174 -3.29 13.39 9.86
CA LEU A 174 -4.39 13.28 10.84
C LEU A 174 -3.98 13.77 12.25
N ARG A 175 -2.70 13.84 12.55
CA ARG A 175 -2.13 14.26 13.83
C ARG A 175 -1.62 15.71 13.84
N THR A 176 -1.83 16.48 12.77
CA THR A 176 -1.45 17.90 12.77
C THR A 176 -2.32 18.72 13.73
N ASP A 177 -1.77 19.82 14.25
CA ASP A 177 -2.49 20.73 15.14
C ASP A 177 -3.81 21.21 14.52
N GLU A 178 -3.78 21.50 13.21
CA GLU A 178 -4.95 21.95 12.44
C GLU A 178 -6.03 20.86 12.41
N THR A 179 -5.68 19.63 12.01
CA THR A 179 -6.64 18.52 11.89
C THR A 179 -7.23 18.12 13.25
N VAL A 180 -6.41 18.10 14.31
CA VAL A 180 -6.88 17.82 15.68
C VAL A 180 -7.83 18.93 16.14
N ALA A 181 -7.45 20.21 15.96
CA ALA A 181 -8.30 21.33 16.34
C ALA A 181 -9.65 21.31 15.62
N ASP A 182 -9.66 21.06 14.30
CA ASP A 182 -10.87 20.94 13.49
C ASP A 182 -11.80 19.82 14.02
N THR A 183 -11.23 18.69 14.40
CA THR A 183 -11.99 17.56 14.98
C THR A 183 -12.61 17.94 16.32
N LEU A 184 -11.86 18.61 17.20
CA LEU A 184 -12.33 19.05 18.49
C LEU A 184 -13.45 20.12 18.37
N GLU A 185 -13.32 21.05 17.40
CA GLU A 185 -14.34 22.06 17.14
C GLU A 185 -15.60 21.45 16.52
N ALA A 186 -15.46 20.57 15.50
CA ALA A 186 -16.58 19.97 14.80
C ALA A 186 -17.44 19.07 15.71
N ASN A 187 -16.83 18.43 16.69
CA ASN A 187 -17.53 17.58 17.65
C ASN A 187 -17.93 18.31 18.95
N GLU A 188 -17.74 19.63 19.03
CA GLU A 188 -18.15 20.47 20.15
C GLU A 188 -17.57 19.98 21.50
N TYR A 189 -16.30 19.54 21.54
CA TYR A 189 -15.65 19.12 22.77
C TYR A 189 -15.61 20.25 23.80
N THR A 190 -15.91 19.92 25.06
CA THR A 190 -15.90 20.84 26.19
C THR A 190 -14.86 20.46 27.21
N TYR A 191 -14.32 21.47 27.91
CA TYR A 191 -13.25 21.32 28.89
C TYR A 191 -13.58 22.11 30.14
N GLU A 192 -13.34 21.52 31.31
CA GLU A 192 -13.45 22.23 32.58
C GLU A 192 -12.19 23.06 32.84
N VAL A 193 -12.38 24.33 33.19
CA VAL A 193 -11.31 25.26 33.56
C VAL A 193 -11.52 25.73 35.00
N ASP A 194 -10.48 25.64 35.84
CA ASP A 194 -10.52 26.06 37.23
C ASP A 194 -10.54 27.60 37.39
N GLU A 195 -10.55 28.07 38.64
CA GLU A 195 -10.54 29.52 38.95
C GLU A 195 -9.20 30.19 38.65
N ASP A 196 -8.13 29.41 38.56
CA ASP A 196 -6.77 29.87 38.22
C ASP A 196 -6.49 29.86 36.71
N GLY A 197 -7.45 29.35 35.90
CA GLY A 197 -7.39 29.31 34.45
C GLY A 197 -6.63 28.11 33.87
N ASN A 198 -6.56 26.99 34.59
CA ASN A 198 -5.96 25.74 34.15
C ASN A 198 -7.02 24.72 33.79
N LEU A 199 -6.67 23.75 32.93
CA LEU A 199 -7.52 22.59 32.65
C LEU A 199 -7.67 21.73 33.94
N VAL A 200 -8.87 21.23 34.15
CA VAL A 200 -9.15 20.26 35.22
C VAL A 200 -9.12 18.87 34.57
N ASP A 201 -8.25 17.99 35.11
CA ASP A 201 -8.11 16.59 34.67
C ASP A 201 -9.37 15.75 34.98
#